data_fd73df973b64c8dee048f64194a6d322
#
_entry.id   fd73df973b64c8dee048f64194a6d322
#
_cell.length_a   1.000
_cell.length_b   1.000
_cell.length_c   1.000
_cell.angle_alpha   90.00
_cell.angle_beta   90.00
_cell.angle_gamma   90.00
#
_symmetry.space_group_name_H-M   'P 1'
#
loop_
_entity.id
_entity.type
_entity.pdbx_description
1 polymer ?
#
loop_
_entity_poly.entity_id
_entity_poly.type
_entity_poly.pdbx_seq_one_letter_code
_entity_poly.pdbx_strand_id
1 'polypeptide(L)'
;MDNKTKPTGIKKLFSACIYSVQGLKSCYKSEFAFRLEIWLAIVLIPIGYLLGESEVEKVLLIVPIFIVLIVEMLNSAIEAVDDRISMEHHEL
;
A
#
# COMPACT_ATOMS: atom_id res chain seq x y z
N MET A 1 0.85 -27.00 20.98
CA MET A 1 1.17 -26.73 20.80
C MET A 1 1.25 -26.33 20.59
N ASP A 2 0.95 -26.45 20.47
CA ASP A 2 1.27 -25.89 20.12
C ASP A 2 1.37 -24.88 20.10
N ASN A 3 1.30 -24.54 20.84
CA ASN A 3 1.85 -23.51 20.92
C ASN A 3 3.02 -23.25 20.31
N LYS A 4 3.68 -23.97 20.43
CA LYS A 4 4.83 -23.98 19.70
C LYS A 4 4.53 -23.99 18.28
N THR A 5 3.53 -24.59 17.93
CA THR A 5 3.10 -24.57 16.56
C THR A 5 2.47 -23.27 16.20
N LYS A 6 2.04 -22.51 17.20
CA LYS A 6 1.50 -21.22 16.92
C LYS A 6 2.58 -20.26 16.58
N PRO A 7 2.44 -19.45 15.53
CA PRO A 7 3.44 -18.45 15.23
C PRO A 7 3.46 -17.43 16.36
N THR A 8 4.65 -17.02 16.72
CA THR A 8 4.79 -15.97 17.69
C THR A 8 4.37 -14.66 17.07
N GLY A 9 4.20 -13.62 17.88
CA GLY A 9 3.87 -12.31 17.37
C GLY A 9 4.90 -11.80 16.38
N ILE A 10 6.16 -12.11 16.63
CA ILE A 10 7.22 -11.67 15.73
C ILE A 10 7.11 -12.35 14.38
N LYS A 11 6.81 -13.64 14.37
CA LYS A 11 6.65 -14.36 13.12
C LYS A 11 5.47 -13.85 12.33
N LYS A 12 4.37 -13.57 13.00
CA LYS A 12 3.21 -13.02 12.34
C LYS A 12 3.50 -11.66 11.74
N LEU A 13 4.22 -10.83 12.48
CA LEU A 13 4.59 -9.53 12.00
C LEU A 13 5.48 -9.63 10.77
N PHE A 14 6.44 -10.56 10.81
CA PHE A 14 7.33 -10.75 9.69
C PHE A 14 6.57 -11.21 8.45
N SER A 15 5.65 -12.15 8.62
CA SER A 15 4.81 -12.61 7.52
C SER A 15 3.97 -11.49 6.95
N ALA A 16 3.40 -10.65 7.83
CA ALA A 16 2.60 -9.53 7.38
C ALA A 16 3.43 -8.57 6.55
N CYS A 17 4.68 -8.33 6.95
CA CYS A 17 5.55 -7.46 6.19
C CYS A 17 5.83 -8.03 4.81
N ILE A 18 6.07 -9.33 4.73
CA ILE A 18 6.32 -9.98 3.45
C ILE A 18 5.11 -9.86 2.54
N TYR A 19 3.92 -10.13 3.06
CA TYR A 19 2.71 -10.02 2.27
C TYR A 19 2.46 -8.59 1.82
N SER A 20 2.75 -7.63 2.70
CA SER A 20 2.59 -6.22 2.34
C SER A 20 3.50 -5.84 1.19
N VAL A 21 4.75 -6.28 1.23
CA VAL A 21 5.69 -5.99 0.16
C VAL A 21 5.24 -6.65 -1.14
N GLN A 22 4.75 -7.87 -1.05
CA GLN A 22 4.25 -8.55 -2.24
C GLN A 22 3.05 -7.84 -2.83
N GLY A 23 2.16 -7.35 -1.97
CA GLY A 23 1.01 -6.59 -2.43
C GLY A 23 1.41 -5.29 -3.09
N LEU A 24 2.38 -4.59 -2.52
CA LEU A 24 2.90 -3.37 -3.11
C LEU A 24 3.51 -3.63 -4.47
N LYS A 25 4.28 -4.69 -4.59
CA LYS A 25 4.88 -5.06 -5.85
C LYS A 25 3.83 -5.37 -6.91
N SER A 26 2.80 -6.08 -6.50
CA SER A 26 1.72 -6.44 -7.40
C SER A 26 0.99 -5.19 -7.90
N CYS A 27 0.68 -4.27 -7.00
CA CYS A 27 0.07 -3.01 -7.38
C CYS A 27 0.95 -2.22 -8.32
N TYR A 28 2.23 -2.18 -8.02
CA TYR A 28 3.17 -1.43 -8.85
C TYR A 28 3.19 -1.98 -10.27
N LYS A 29 3.11 -3.29 -10.40
CA LYS A 29 3.17 -3.91 -11.73
C LYS A 29 1.87 -3.75 -12.50
N SER A 30 0.74 -3.83 -11.82
CA SER A 30 -0.52 -3.91 -12.53
C SER A 30 -1.24 -2.58 -12.68
N GLU A 31 -0.89 -1.57 -11.88
CA GLU A 31 -1.61 -0.30 -11.89
C GLU A 31 -0.70 0.83 -12.34
N PHE A 32 -0.99 1.33 -13.54
CA PHE A 32 -0.19 2.44 -14.07
C PHE A 32 -0.30 3.68 -13.19
N ALA A 33 -1.51 3.99 -12.73
CA ALA A 33 -1.72 5.15 -11.90
C ALA A 33 -0.93 5.05 -10.60
N PHE A 34 -0.89 3.85 -10.03
CA PHE A 34 -0.15 3.65 -8.80
C PHE A 34 1.35 3.88 -9.01
N ARG A 35 1.88 3.41 -10.15
CA ARG A 35 3.29 3.66 -10.48
C ARG A 35 3.59 5.14 -10.56
N LEU A 36 2.72 5.88 -11.25
CA LEU A 36 2.89 7.32 -11.37
C LEU A 36 2.90 7.99 -10.01
N GLU A 37 2.00 7.56 -9.14
CA GLU A 37 1.90 8.18 -7.82
C GLU A 37 3.09 7.88 -6.96
N ILE A 38 3.66 6.68 -7.09
CA ILE A 38 4.89 6.37 -6.35
C ILE A 38 6.01 7.29 -6.80
N TRP A 39 6.17 7.46 -8.10
CA TRP A 39 7.23 8.34 -8.61
C TRP A 39 7.00 9.78 -8.19
N LEU A 40 5.75 10.24 -8.22
CA LEU A 40 5.43 11.57 -7.74
C LEU A 40 5.73 11.71 -6.26
N ALA A 41 5.44 10.67 -5.48
CA ALA A 41 5.71 10.71 -4.05
C ALA A 41 7.22 10.81 -3.79
N ILE A 42 8.01 10.08 -4.55
CA ILE A 42 9.46 10.12 -4.40
C ILE A 42 9.99 11.54 -4.58
N VAL A 43 9.35 12.29 -5.47
CA VAL A 43 9.75 13.69 -5.71
C VAL A 43 9.11 14.62 -4.69
N LEU A 44 7.83 14.43 -4.40
CA LEU A 44 7.08 15.37 -3.59
C LEU A 44 7.38 15.27 -2.10
N ILE A 45 7.71 14.09 -1.60
CA ILE A 45 8.00 13.94 -0.18
C ILE A 45 9.23 14.74 0.23
N PRO A 46 10.35 14.64 -0.48
CA PRO A 46 11.49 15.50 -0.14
C PRO A 46 11.18 16.98 -0.28
N ILE A 47 10.42 17.36 -1.31
CA ILE A 47 10.05 18.75 -1.52
C ILE A 47 9.20 19.24 -0.35
N GLY A 48 8.22 18.45 0.07
CA GLY A 48 7.38 18.81 1.21
C GLY A 48 8.21 18.94 2.48
N TYR A 49 9.17 18.07 2.66
CA TYR A 49 10.03 18.15 3.83
C TYR A 49 10.84 19.43 3.84
N LEU A 50 11.34 19.83 2.68
CA LEU A 50 12.16 21.04 2.58
C LEU A 50 11.32 22.32 2.65
N LEU A 51 10.12 22.29 2.12
CA LEU A 51 9.26 23.48 2.12
C LEU A 51 8.59 23.72 3.46
N GLY A 52 8.37 22.66 4.24
CA GLY A 52 7.75 22.82 5.55
C GLY A 52 8.66 23.59 6.48
N GLU A 53 8.10 24.61 7.13
CA GLU A 53 8.90 25.45 8.02
C GLU A 53 8.85 24.97 9.46
N SER A 54 7.90 24.12 9.79
CA SER A 54 7.80 23.53 11.12
C SER A 54 7.52 22.05 10.95
N GLU A 55 7.67 21.30 12.04
CA GLU A 55 7.37 19.87 11.99
C GLU A 55 5.92 19.63 11.61
N VAL A 56 5.03 20.47 12.13
CA VAL A 56 3.62 20.34 11.81
C VAL A 56 3.39 20.54 10.32
N GLU A 57 4.02 21.56 9.74
CA GLU A 57 3.87 21.80 8.32
C GLU A 57 4.40 20.68 7.47
N LYS A 58 5.52 20.11 7.86
CA LYS A 58 6.09 18.98 7.14
C LYS A 58 5.13 17.80 7.15
N VAL A 59 4.54 17.51 8.30
CA VAL A 59 3.57 16.44 8.41
C VAL A 59 2.36 16.72 7.53
N LEU A 60 1.85 17.94 7.56
CA LEU A 60 0.67 18.29 6.78
C LEU A 60 0.92 18.22 5.27
N LEU A 61 2.15 18.42 4.86
CA LEU A 61 2.49 18.34 3.44
C LEU A 61 2.74 16.90 3.00
N ILE A 62 3.26 16.07 3.88
CA ILE A 62 3.70 14.73 3.52
C ILE A 62 2.62 13.68 3.74
N VAL A 63 1.89 13.76 4.85
CA VAL A 63 0.88 12.75 5.18
C VAL A 63 -0.17 12.57 4.09
N PRO A 64 -0.69 13.62 3.45
CA PRO A 64 -1.68 13.43 2.39
C PRO A 64 -1.15 12.59 1.23
N ILE A 65 0.15 12.66 0.96
CA ILE A 65 0.74 11.87 -0.11
C ILE A 65 0.60 10.38 0.20
N PHE A 66 0.90 10.00 1.46
CA PHE A 66 0.74 8.62 1.88
C PHE A 66 -0.72 8.19 1.88
N ILE A 67 -1.62 9.09 2.26
CA ILE A 67 -3.04 8.77 2.26
C ILE A 67 -3.52 8.45 0.85
N VAL A 68 -3.09 9.24 -0.13
CA VAL A 68 -3.45 8.99 -1.52
C VAL A 68 -2.94 7.62 -1.96
N LEU A 69 -1.71 7.27 -1.61
CA LEU A 69 -1.16 5.98 -1.98
C LEU A 69 -1.95 4.84 -1.34
N ILE A 70 -2.34 5.00 -0.09
CA ILE A 70 -3.12 3.98 0.60
C ILE A 70 -4.49 3.82 -0.07
N VAL A 71 -5.13 4.92 -0.41
CA VAL A 71 -6.43 4.88 -1.07
C VAL A 71 -6.32 4.17 -2.42
N GLU A 72 -5.26 4.45 -3.17
CA GLU A 72 -5.05 3.79 -4.45
C GLU A 72 -4.85 2.30 -4.29
N MET A 73 -4.11 1.91 -3.27
CA MET A 73 -3.92 0.49 -3.00
C MET A 73 -5.23 -0.19 -2.65
N LEU A 74 -6.04 0.46 -1.82
CA LEU A 74 -7.33 -0.10 -1.46
C LEU A 74 -8.23 -0.24 -2.68
N ASN A 75 -8.20 0.77 -3.54
CA ASN A 75 -8.99 0.73 -4.76
C ASN A 75 -8.57 -0.43 -5.65
N SER A 76 -7.27 -0.63 -5.81
CA SER A 76 -6.76 -1.75 -6.59
C SER A 76 -7.16 -3.09 -6.00
N ALA A 77 -7.11 -3.20 -4.67
CA ALA A 77 -7.49 -4.43 -4.01
C ALA A 77 -8.97 -4.73 -4.22
N ILE A 78 -9.81 -3.71 -4.14
CA ILE A 78 -11.24 -3.87 -4.35
C ILE A 78 -11.51 -4.30 -5.79
N GLU A 79 -10.83 -3.69 -6.74
CA GLU A 79 -10.99 -4.05 -8.14
C GLU A 79 -10.57 -5.47 -8.41
N ALA A 80 -9.51 -5.93 -7.78
CA ALA A 80 -9.05 -7.29 -7.96
C ALA A 80 -10.08 -8.29 -7.44
N VAL A 81 -10.68 -8.01 -6.31
CA VAL A 81 -11.71 -8.86 -5.75
C VAL A 81 -12.94 -8.86 -6.65
N ASP A 82 -13.33 -7.69 -7.12
CA ASP A 82 -14.47 -7.54 -7.99
C ASP A 82 -14.31 -8.32 -9.28
N ASP A 83 -13.13 -8.24 -9.88
CA ASP A 83 -12.82 -8.98 -11.10
C ASP A 83 -12.94 -10.48 -10.86
N ARG A 84 -12.46 -10.94 -9.73
CA ARG A 84 -12.51 -12.35 -9.41
C ARG A 84 -13.94 -12.84 -9.27
N ILE A 85 -14.76 -12.06 -8.60
CA ILE A 85 -16.17 -12.40 -8.44
C ILE A 85 -16.87 -12.42 -9.79
N SER A 86 -16.57 -11.45 -10.63
CA SER A 86 -17.14 -11.39 -11.96
C SER A 86 -16.82 -12.62 -12.79
N MET A 87 -15.57 -13.06 -12.73
CA MET A 87 -15.14 -14.22 -13.48
C MET A 87 -15.85 -15.47 -12.99
N GLU A 88 -16.00 -15.62 -11.70
CA GLU A 88 -16.70 -16.77 -11.14
C GLU A 88 -18.15 -16.76 -11.57
N HIS A 89 -18.76 -15.61 -11.56
CA HIS A 89 -20.15 -15.46 -12.00
C HIS A 89 -20.28 -15.83 -13.46
N HIS A 90 -19.32 -15.46 -14.24
CA HIS A 90 -19.35 -15.71 -15.68
C HIS A 90 -19.32 -17.19 -16.00
N GLU A 91 -18.64 -17.95 -15.19
CA GLU A 91 -18.53 -19.37 -15.44
C GLU A 91 -19.75 -20.16 -15.01
N LEU A 92 -20.56 -19.58 -14.18
CA LEU A 92 -21.79 -20.23 -13.78
C LEU A 92 -22.84 -20.10 -14.86
#